data_2dfab9ac4160dc1de74934956432a40f
#
_entry.id   2dfab9ac4160dc1de74934956432a40f
#
_cell.length_a   1.000
_cell.length_b   1.000
_cell.length_c   1.000
_cell.angle_alpha   90.00
_cell.angle_beta   90.00
_cell.angle_gamma   90.00
#
_symmetry.space_group_name_H-M   'P 1'
#
loop_
_entity.id
_entity.type
_entity.pdbx_description
1 polymer ?
#
loop_
_entity_poly.entity_id
_entity_poly.type
_entity_poly.pdbx_seq_one_letter_code
_entity_poly.pdbx_strand_id
1 'polypeptide(L)'
;SIIYKNTSYGFNFSLPQNWKGYTIVNSQWEGLATGDAQEAAIVETGPLISIRHPQWAADNPRQDIPIMVFTTSQWNSLQENEFHIGAAPIGPKELGSNAKYVFALPARYNYAFPTGYEEVEEILENNPLQPVEYP
;
A
#
# COMPACT_ATOMS: atom_id res chain seq x y z
N SER A 1 -17.75 4.41 12.01
CA SER A 1 -16.51 3.92 11.38
C SER A 1 -15.31 4.33 12.22
N ILE A 2 -14.24 3.58 12.05
CA ILE A 2 -12.97 3.81 12.72
C ILE A 2 -12.05 4.49 11.72
N ILE A 3 -11.21 5.43 12.19
CA ILE A 3 -10.29 6.13 11.31
C ILE A 3 -8.85 5.90 11.78
N TYR A 4 -8.04 5.31 10.91
CA TYR A 4 -6.60 5.28 11.09
C TYR A 4 -6.01 6.58 10.54
N LYS A 5 -5.32 7.33 11.39
CA LYS A 5 -4.69 8.59 11.00
C LYS A 5 -3.18 8.40 10.92
N ASN A 6 -2.63 8.62 9.74
CA ASN A 6 -1.19 8.60 9.54
C ASN A 6 -0.70 10.05 9.40
N THR A 7 -0.09 10.58 10.46
CA THR A 7 0.41 11.95 10.48
C THR A 7 1.81 12.06 9.88
N SER A 8 2.55 10.96 9.79
CA SER A 8 3.89 10.97 9.21
C SER A 8 3.88 11.27 7.72
N TYR A 9 2.89 10.73 7.00
CA TYR A 9 2.82 10.91 5.54
C TYR A 9 1.62 11.72 5.10
N GLY A 10 0.58 11.80 5.92
CA GLY A 10 -0.57 12.66 5.66
C GLY A 10 -1.71 11.96 4.96
N PHE A 11 -2.34 10.99 5.63
CA PHE A 11 -3.59 10.43 5.16
C PHE A 11 -4.41 9.85 6.32
N ASN A 12 -5.70 9.79 6.11
CA ASN A 12 -6.64 9.08 6.97
C ASN A 12 -7.21 7.89 6.20
N PHE A 13 -7.49 6.80 6.90
CA PHE A 13 -8.07 5.61 6.29
C PHE A 13 -9.27 5.15 7.11
N SER A 14 -10.45 5.09 6.48
CA SER A 14 -11.70 4.70 7.14
C SER A 14 -11.86 3.19 7.15
N LEU A 15 -12.13 2.63 8.32
CA LEU A 15 -12.27 1.19 8.53
C LEU A 15 -13.65 0.88 9.12
N PRO A 16 -14.23 -0.30 8.80
CA PRO A 16 -15.46 -0.75 9.46
C PRO A 16 -15.22 -1.08 10.94
N GLN A 17 -16.29 -1.15 11.71
CA GLN A 17 -16.24 -1.37 13.16
C GLN A 17 -15.56 -2.68 13.56
N ASN A 18 -15.66 -3.72 12.74
CA ASN A 18 -15.01 -5.00 13.03
C ASN A 18 -13.49 -4.94 12.89
N TRP A 19 -12.94 -3.82 12.43
CA TRP A 19 -11.48 -3.58 12.42
C TRP A 19 -11.01 -2.86 13.69
N LYS A 20 -11.88 -2.63 14.66
CA LYS A 20 -11.47 -2.05 15.94
C LYS A 20 -10.41 -2.95 16.59
N GLY A 21 -9.29 -2.35 16.99
CA GLY A 21 -8.16 -3.12 17.51
C GLY A 21 -7.15 -3.50 16.43
N TYR A 22 -7.29 -2.95 15.22
CA TYR A 22 -6.30 -3.16 14.15
C TYR A 22 -4.90 -2.79 14.61
N THR A 23 -3.90 -3.39 13.97
CA THR A 23 -2.49 -3.04 14.19
C THR A 23 -1.86 -2.58 12.89
N ILE A 24 -0.75 -1.87 13.00
CA ILE A 24 0.01 -1.41 11.84
C ILE A 24 1.31 -2.19 11.77
N VAL A 25 1.58 -2.76 10.60
CA VAL A 25 2.83 -3.44 10.31
C VAL A 25 3.60 -2.61 9.30
N ASN A 26 4.78 -2.15 9.70
CA ASN A 26 5.64 -1.32 8.86
C ASN A 26 6.69 -2.18 8.18
N SER A 27 6.83 -2.01 6.87
CA SER A 27 7.86 -2.63 6.07
C SER A 27 8.25 -1.66 4.95
N GLN A 28 8.92 -2.16 3.92
CA GLN A 28 9.34 -1.32 2.79
C GLN A 28 8.96 -2.00 1.48
N TRP A 29 8.55 -1.20 0.50
CA TRP A 29 8.48 -1.65 -0.87
C TRP A 29 9.85 -1.43 -1.52
N GLU A 30 10.14 -2.19 -2.57
CA GLU A 30 11.39 -2.13 -3.30
C GLU A 30 11.11 -1.90 -4.78
N GLY A 31 11.79 -0.91 -5.34
CA GLY A 31 11.78 -0.65 -6.77
C GLY A 31 13.01 -1.26 -7.41
N LEU A 32 12.82 -1.93 -8.52
CA LEU A 32 13.84 -2.70 -9.19
C LEU A 32 14.27 -2.02 -10.48
N ALA A 33 15.57 -2.12 -10.80
CA ALA A 33 16.12 -1.56 -12.03
C ALA A 33 15.45 -2.19 -13.25
N THR A 34 15.25 -1.38 -14.28
CA THR A 34 14.77 -1.84 -15.58
C THR A 34 15.95 -2.28 -16.44
N GLY A 35 15.67 -3.05 -17.49
CA GLY A 35 16.67 -3.48 -18.47
C GLY A 35 16.98 -4.97 -18.37
N ASP A 36 18.07 -5.39 -19.04
CA ASP A 36 18.42 -6.79 -19.26
C ASP A 36 19.22 -7.42 -18.13
N ALA A 37 19.25 -6.81 -16.94
CA ALA A 37 19.96 -7.35 -15.81
C ALA A 37 19.35 -8.70 -15.42
N GLN A 38 20.18 -9.75 -15.28
CA GLN A 38 19.72 -11.07 -14.86
C GLN A 38 19.23 -11.05 -13.42
N GLU A 39 19.75 -10.11 -12.62
CA GLU A 39 19.27 -9.83 -11.28
C GLU A 39 18.92 -8.34 -11.20
N ALA A 40 17.66 -8.05 -10.97
CA ALA A 40 17.23 -6.68 -10.83
C ALA A 40 17.78 -6.11 -9.53
N ALA A 41 18.58 -5.04 -9.62
CA ALA A 41 19.07 -4.34 -8.46
C ALA A 41 17.95 -3.48 -7.86
N ILE A 42 17.94 -3.37 -6.53
CA ILE A 42 17.02 -2.45 -5.84
C ILE A 42 17.57 -1.04 -6.02
N VAL A 43 16.79 -0.16 -6.62
CA VAL A 43 17.19 1.22 -6.92
C VAL A 43 16.36 2.25 -6.17
N GLU A 44 15.18 1.87 -5.67
CA GLU A 44 14.30 2.73 -4.89
C GLU A 44 13.68 1.93 -3.77
N THR A 45 13.39 2.58 -2.65
CA THR A 45 12.62 1.99 -1.56
C THR A 45 11.69 3.05 -0.98
N GLY A 46 10.65 2.59 -0.31
CA GLY A 46 9.75 3.47 0.41
C GLY A 46 8.91 2.69 1.42
N PRO A 47 8.14 3.40 2.24
CA PRO A 47 7.30 2.74 3.25
C PRO A 47 6.21 1.88 2.62
N LEU A 48 6.00 0.71 3.22
CA LEU A 48 4.83 -0.12 2.98
C LEU A 48 4.14 -0.28 4.32
N ILE A 49 2.95 0.32 4.44
CA ILE A 49 2.17 0.36 5.68
C ILE A 49 1.01 -0.60 5.52
N SER A 50 1.00 -1.65 6.34
CA SER A 50 -0.08 -2.64 6.28
C SER A 50 -0.99 -2.48 7.49
N ILE A 51 -2.28 -2.27 7.24
CA ILE A 51 -3.31 -2.25 8.28
C ILE A 51 -3.76 -3.69 8.47
N ARG A 52 -3.61 -4.20 9.68
CA ARG A 52 -3.83 -5.60 10.00
C ARG A 52 -5.07 -5.79 10.85
N HIS A 53 -5.93 -6.70 10.43
CA HIS A 53 -7.17 -7.03 11.13
C HIS A 53 -6.86 -7.55 12.54
N PRO A 54 -7.69 -7.22 13.56
CA PRO A 54 -7.45 -7.66 14.94
C PRO A 54 -7.46 -9.18 15.12
N GLN A 55 -8.12 -9.92 14.23
CA GLN A 55 -8.15 -11.38 14.29
C GLN A 55 -7.06 -12.08 13.49
N TRP A 56 -6.14 -11.33 12.91
CA TRP A 56 -4.99 -11.91 12.23
C TRP A 56 -4.15 -12.71 13.23
N ALA A 57 -3.77 -13.92 12.84
CA ALA A 57 -2.87 -14.75 13.64
C ALA A 57 -1.88 -15.45 12.69
N ALA A 58 -0.69 -15.78 13.20
CA ALA A 58 0.35 -16.40 12.37
C ALA A 58 -0.09 -17.75 11.82
N ASP A 59 -0.91 -18.49 12.56
CA ASP A 59 -1.47 -19.78 12.13
C ASP A 59 -2.80 -19.66 11.39
N ASN A 60 -3.33 -18.45 11.31
CA ASN A 60 -4.56 -18.14 10.56
C ASN A 60 -4.50 -16.71 10.04
N PRO A 61 -3.61 -16.42 9.08
CA PRO A 61 -3.45 -15.06 8.57
C PRO A 61 -4.69 -14.59 7.83
N ARG A 62 -4.94 -13.29 7.92
CA ARG A 62 -6.03 -12.61 7.22
C ARG A 62 -5.43 -11.60 6.25
N GLN A 63 -6.24 -11.19 5.28
CA GLN A 63 -5.81 -10.18 4.31
C GLN A 63 -5.51 -8.85 5.00
N ASP A 64 -4.28 -8.39 4.89
CA ASP A 64 -3.89 -7.02 5.29
C ASP A 64 -4.33 -6.01 4.23
N ILE A 65 -4.40 -4.75 4.63
CA ILE A 65 -4.58 -3.63 3.70
C ILE A 65 -3.21 -2.97 3.52
N PRO A 66 -2.50 -3.23 2.42
CA PRO A 66 -1.17 -2.68 2.20
C PRO A 66 -1.24 -1.33 1.49
N ILE A 67 -0.55 -0.33 2.03
CA ILE A 67 -0.48 1.00 1.45
C ILE A 67 0.99 1.32 1.19
N MET A 68 1.35 1.49 -0.08
CA MET A 68 2.67 1.94 -0.49
C MET A 68 2.71 3.45 -0.43
N VAL A 69 3.80 4.00 0.08
CA VAL A 69 4.02 5.45 0.09
C VAL A 69 5.18 5.77 -0.85
N PHE A 70 4.89 6.60 -1.85
CA PHE A 70 5.89 7.09 -2.79
C PHE A 70 6.06 8.58 -2.57
N THR A 71 7.28 9.10 -2.71
CA THR A 71 7.41 10.54 -2.93
C THR A 71 6.84 10.86 -4.30
N THR A 72 6.45 12.11 -4.53
CA THR A 72 5.96 12.54 -5.84
C THR A 72 6.99 12.23 -6.94
N SER A 73 8.27 12.46 -6.64
CA SER A 73 9.36 12.15 -7.58
C SER A 73 9.45 10.66 -7.90
N GLN A 74 9.36 9.80 -6.87
CA GLN A 74 9.38 8.34 -7.08
C GLN A 74 8.19 7.89 -7.92
N TRP A 75 7.00 8.43 -7.65
CA TRP A 75 5.81 8.08 -8.41
C TRP A 75 5.96 8.44 -9.88
N ASN A 76 6.47 9.64 -10.16
CA ASN A 76 6.71 10.06 -11.55
C ASN A 76 7.72 9.15 -12.25
N SER A 77 8.82 8.81 -11.58
CA SER A 77 9.81 7.87 -12.12
C SER A 77 9.20 6.50 -12.43
N LEU A 78 8.33 6.00 -11.55
CA LEU A 78 7.64 4.73 -11.76
C LEU A 78 6.74 4.81 -13.01
N GLN A 79 6.01 5.91 -13.18
CA GLN A 79 5.12 6.10 -14.34
C GLN A 79 5.93 6.18 -15.64
N GLU A 80 7.15 6.67 -15.58
CA GLU A 80 8.06 6.76 -16.74
C GLU A 80 8.88 5.49 -16.95
N ASN A 81 8.60 4.43 -16.21
CA ASN A 81 9.28 3.13 -16.30
C ASN A 81 10.78 3.20 -16.00
N GLU A 82 11.18 4.13 -15.14
CA GLU A 82 12.58 4.25 -14.71
C GLU A 82 12.95 3.17 -13.68
N PHE A 83 11.98 2.61 -13.03
CA PHE A 83 12.08 1.39 -12.23
C PHE A 83 10.73 0.68 -12.24
N HIS A 84 10.67 -0.52 -11.71
CA HIS A 84 9.41 -1.26 -11.63
C HIS A 84 9.23 -1.92 -10.26
N ILE A 85 7.97 -2.22 -9.94
CA ILE A 85 7.59 -2.91 -8.70
C ILE A 85 7.24 -4.35 -9.06
N GLY A 86 8.05 -5.30 -8.57
CA GLY A 86 7.82 -6.71 -8.82
C GLY A 86 7.88 -7.07 -10.29
N ALA A 87 7.40 -8.26 -10.63
CA ALA A 87 7.38 -8.78 -11.99
C ALA A 87 6.03 -8.62 -12.69
N ALA A 88 5.04 -8.04 -12.02
CA ALA A 88 3.70 -7.88 -12.59
C ALA A 88 3.72 -6.83 -13.69
N PRO A 89 3.03 -7.09 -14.82
CA PRO A 89 2.95 -6.11 -15.91
C PRO A 89 2.11 -4.88 -15.54
N ILE A 90 1.31 -4.97 -14.48
CA ILE A 90 0.47 -3.87 -13.99
C ILE A 90 1.13 -3.29 -12.75
N GLY A 91 1.31 -1.96 -12.72
CA GLY A 91 1.87 -1.28 -11.58
C GLY A 91 0.87 -1.04 -10.44
N PRO A 92 1.34 -0.46 -9.34
CA PRO A 92 0.46 -0.09 -8.22
C PRO A 92 -0.64 0.87 -8.65
N LYS A 93 -1.79 0.77 -7.96
CA LYS A 93 -2.93 1.66 -8.22
C LYS A 93 -2.92 2.80 -7.22
N GLU A 94 -2.99 4.04 -7.71
CA GLU A 94 -3.08 5.20 -6.84
C GLU A 94 -4.38 5.18 -6.03
N LEU A 95 -4.28 5.42 -4.72
CA LEU A 95 -5.41 5.58 -3.82
C LEU A 95 -5.66 7.04 -3.46
N GLY A 96 -4.65 7.88 -3.58
CA GLY A 96 -4.73 9.31 -3.32
C GLY A 96 -3.35 9.91 -3.21
N SER A 97 -3.28 11.24 -3.12
CA SER A 97 -2.01 11.94 -3.00
C SER A 97 -2.17 13.27 -2.28
N ASN A 98 -1.10 13.71 -1.64
CA ASN A 98 -0.98 15.08 -1.14
C ASN A 98 0.21 15.75 -1.84
N ALA A 99 0.64 16.92 -1.35
CA ALA A 99 1.70 17.68 -2.02
C ALA A 99 3.04 16.94 -2.06
N LYS A 100 3.29 16.02 -1.11
CA LYS A 100 4.58 15.36 -0.95
C LYS A 100 4.58 13.90 -1.37
N TYR A 101 3.44 13.21 -1.23
CA TYR A 101 3.39 11.75 -1.34
C TYR A 101 2.22 11.28 -2.19
N VAL A 102 2.40 10.12 -2.79
CA VAL A 102 1.36 9.36 -3.46
C VAL A 102 1.18 8.05 -2.71
N PHE A 103 -0.06 7.71 -2.41
CA PHE A 103 -0.43 6.49 -1.69
C PHE A 103 -1.03 5.50 -2.67
N ALA A 104 -0.51 4.28 -2.69
CA ALA A 104 -0.89 3.33 -3.72
C ALA A 104 -1.07 1.92 -3.17
N LEU A 105 -1.91 1.15 -3.87
CA LEU A 105 -2.19 -0.24 -3.58
C LEU A 105 -1.33 -1.13 -4.47
N PRO A 106 -0.55 -2.06 -3.92
CA PRO A 106 0.26 -2.96 -4.75
C PRO A 106 -0.62 -3.78 -5.70
N ALA A 107 -0.14 -4.01 -6.93
CA ALA A 107 -0.81 -4.93 -7.83
C ALA A 107 -0.82 -6.33 -7.19
N ARG A 108 -1.93 -7.04 -7.36
CA ARG A 108 -2.08 -8.41 -6.85
C ARG A 108 -1.87 -8.54 -5.34
N TYR A 109 -2.23 -7.50 -4.58
CA TYR A 109 -2.06 -7.51 -3.12
C TYR A 109 -2.80 -8.67 -2.45
N ASN A 110 -3.88 -9.18 -3.07
CA ASN A 110 -4.72 -10.26 -2.56
C ASN A 110 -4.50 -11.58 -3.31
N TYR A 111 -3.34 -11.76 -3.92
CA TYR A 111 -3.04 -12.85 -4.84
C TYR A 111 -3.28 -14.24 -4.27
N ALA A 112 -2.98 -14.47 -3.00
CA ALA A 112 -3.14 -15.78 -2.37
C ALA A 112 -4.55 -16.02 -1.84
N PHE A 113 -5.46 -15.07 -2.04
CA PHE A 113 -6.85 -15.12 -1.53
C PHE A 113 -6.91 -15.48 -0.04
N PRO A 114 -6.17 -14.76 0.83
CA PRO A 114 -6.21 -15.07 2.26
C PRO A 114 -7.60 -14.75 2.83
N THR A 115 -7.89 -15.30 4.00
CA THR A 115 -9.16 -15.06 4.69
C THR A 115 -9.43 -13.55 4.77
N GLY A 116 -10.65 -13.15 4.40
CA GLY A 116 -11.07 -11.75 4.45
C GLY A 116 -10.67 -10.91 3.24
N TYR A 117 -10.11 -11.50 2.19
CA TYR A 117 -9.71 -10.71 1.02
C TYR A 117 -10.91 -9.99 0.36
N GLU A 118 -12.09 -10.61 0.39
CA GLU A 118 -13.31 -10.02 -0.20
C GLU A 118 -13.75 -8.78 0.58
N GLU A 119 -13.64 -8.83 1.91
CA GLU A 119 -13.94 -7.66 2.74
C GLU A 119 -12.98 -6.51 2.44
N VAL A 120 -11.70 -6.80 2.27
CA VAL A 120 -10.71 -5.78 1.95
C VAL A 120 -10.97 -5.17 0.58
N GLU A 121 -11.35 -5.98 -0.41
CA GLU A 121 -11.75 -5.45 -1.71
C GLU A 121 -12.93 -4.48 -1.58
N GLU A 122 -13.93 -4.85 -0.78
CA GLU A 122 -15.10 -4.00 -0.55
C GLU A 122 -14.74 -2.70 0.17
N ILE A 123 -13.87 -2.77 1.18
CA ILE A 123 -13.38 -1.58 1.87
C ILE A 123 -12.70 -0.63 0.87
N LEU A 124 -11.84 -1.16 0.02
CA LEU A 124 -11.09 -0.36 -0.94
C LEU A 124 -11.98 0.25 -2.03
N GLU A 125 -13.07 -0.41 -2.40
CA GLU A 125 -14.02 0.11 -3.38
C GLU A 125 -14.77 1.34 -2.89
N ASN A 126 -14.83 1.56 -1.58
CA ASN A 126 -15.52 2.71 -0.99
C ASN A 126 -14.62 3.94 -0.80
N ASN A 127 -13.47 3.99 -1.46
CA ASN A 127 -12.53 5.10 -1.41
C ASN A 127 -12.20 5.52 0.04
N PRO A 128 -11.65 4.61 0.85
CA PRO A 128 -11.48 4.86 2.28
C PRO A 128 -10.30 5.77 2.61
N LEU A 129 -9.34 5.96 1.69
CA LEU A 129 -8.16 6.76 1.94
C LEU A 129 -8.42 8.22 1.58
N GLN A 130 -8.18 9.11 2.53
CA GLN A 130 -8.29 10.55 2.33
C GLN A 130 -6.94 11.19 2.59
N PRO A 131 -6.29 11.76 1.56
CA PRO A 131 -5.04 12.48 1.74
C PRO A 131 -5.25 13.72 2.60
N VAL A 132 -4.22 14.07 3.38
CA VAL A 132 -4.22 15.26 4.21
C VAL A 132 -2.95 16.04 3.91
N GLU A 133 -3.10 17.36 3.73
CA GLU A 133 -1.95 18.23 3.55
C GLU A 133 -1.44 18.67 4.92
N TYR A 134 -0.13 18.57 5.11
CA TYR A 134 0.54 19.11 6.28
C TYR A 134 1.54 20.18 5.83
N PRO A 135 1.68 21.24 6.61
CA PRO A 135 2.64 22.28 6.29
C PRO A 135 4.08 21.80 6.32
#